data_7189812e4abce2411a00fc3d649fe1ca
#
_entry.id   7189812e4abce2411a00fc3d649fe1ca
#
_cell.length_a   1.000
_cell.length_b   1.000
_cell.length_c   1.000
_cell.angle_alpha   90.00
_cell.angle_beta   90.00
_cell.angle_gamma   90.00
#
_symmetry.space_group_name_H-M   'P 1'
#
loop_
_entity.id
_entity.type
_entity.pdbx_description
1 polymer ?
#
loop_
_entity_poly.entity_id
_entity_poly.type
_entity_poly.pdbx_seq_one_letter_code
_entity_poly.pdbx_strand_id
1 'polypeptide(L)'
;LILFPYIVSVFVNGVDPEETTNENFYIRVKASEEEEADGIAEVEWNEYLTGVLAKDVPADTETEALKAQAVLVRTQISRALQRSTQAEETENQKSDRTGNVSDVILEIDYLSQKEMQDQWPADEYKKRYEKYRNAIEATENEVLFYNDTYAWTPFHQSNTGMSRSAEEVLGSSEFPYIKVKECPADKESEEQVGVFTFSYDQIQKKCHHFLAAETDGEKAAAGYSFKDFEILEHDSAGYVGKLRIGETICTGDQFRDALSLPSSSFSFAESGKKIKIITAGNGHGMGLS
;
A
#
# COMPACT_ATOMS: atom_id res chain seq x y z
N LEU A 1 -4.20 17.69 23.12
CA LEU A 1 -3.43 18.31 22.03
C LEU A 1 -3.24 17.23 20.98
N ILE A 2 -3.90 17.34 19.83
CA ILE A 2 -3.73 16.38 18.73
C ILE A 2 -2.54 16.89 17.92
N LEU A 3 -1.40 16.21 18.03
CA LEU A 3 -0.25 16.45 17.16
C LEU A 3 -0.57 15.81 15.80
N PHE A 4 -0.81 16.64 14.78
CA PHE A 4 -0.83 16.18 13.40
C PHE A 4 0.61 15.95 12.91
N PRO A 5 0.85 15.02 11.96
CA PRO A 5 2.11 14.98 11.24
C PRO A 5 2.39 16.36 10.65
N TYR A 6 3.60 16.84 10.79
CA TYR A 6 4.02 18.10 10.20
C TYR A 6 4.96 17.84 9.03
N ILE A 7 4.83 18.68 8.00
CA ILE A 7 5.75 18.64 6.86
C ILE A 7 7.05 19.32 7.32
N VAL A 8 8.14 18.60 7.20
CA VAL A 8 9.48 19.12 7.46
C VAL A 8 10.30 18.98 6.20
N SER A 9 10.87 20.07 5.74
CA SER A 9 11.95 20.00 4.77
C SER A 9 13.19 19.49 5.50
N VAL A 10 13.57 18.24 5.24
CA VAL A 10 14.76 17.64 5.86
C VAL A 10 15.79 17.40 4.76
N PHE A 11 17.01 17.83 5.04
CA PHE A 11 18.15 17.37 4.28
C PHE A 11 18.35 15.90 4.62
N VAL A 12 18.00 15.03 3.66
CA VAL A 12 18.21 13.59 3.77
C VAL A 12 19.72 13.39 3.72
N ASN A 13 20.38 13.29 4.83
CA ASN A 13 21.72 12.74 5.05
C ASN A 13 22.49 13.35 6.21
N GLY A 14 21.97 14.36 6.92
CA GLY A 14 22.74 15.02 8.01
C GLY A 14 24.06 15.66 7.55
N VAL A 15 24.19 15.95 6.26
CA VAL A 15 25.34 16.62 5.65
C VAL A 15 25.03 18.11 5.56
N ASP A 16 26.01 18.93 5.93
CA ASP A 16 25.95 20.39 5.90
C ASP A 16 25.55 20.88 4.49
N PRO A 17 24.57 21.82 4.33
CA PRO A 17 24.12 22.30 3.03
C PRO A 17 25.23 22.89 2.13
N GLU A 18 26.37 23.23 2.69
CA GLU A 18 27.50 23.80 1.95
C GLU A 18 28.41 22.76 1.27
N GLU A 19 28.25 21.44 1.57
CA GLU A 19 29.07 20.37 1.00
C GLU A 19 28.36 19.46 -0.01
N THR A 20 27.08 19.66 -0.31
CA THR A 20 26.40 18.91 -1.37
C THR A 20 26.80 19.41 -2.76
N THR A 21 28.01 19.07 -3.17
CA THR A 21 28.32 18.95 -4.60
C THR A 21 27.40 17.86 -5.18
N ASN A 22 26.66 18.19 -6.21
CA ASN A 22 25.94 17.47 -7.27
C ASN A 22 26.21 15.95 -7.45
N GLU A 23 26.40 15.17 -6.41
CA GLU A 23 26.55 13.73 -6.53
C GLU A 23 25.19 13.08 -6.32
N ASN A 24 24.66 12.46 -7.40
CA ASN A 24 23.41 11.73 -7.34
C ASN A 24 23.49 10.62 -6.29
N PHE A 25 22.48 10.52 -5.45
CA PHE A 25 22.33 9.41 -4.51
C PHE A 25 21.66 8.24 -5.20
N TYR A 26 22.27 7.05 -5.09
CA TYR A 26 21.76 5.81 -5.67
C TYR A 26 21.22 4.88 -4.60
N ILE A 27 20.19 4.14 -4.94
CA ILE A 27 19.57 3.12 -4.09
C ILE A 27 19.73 1.77 -4.75
N ARG A 28 20.00 0.76 -3.92
CA ARG A 28 19.97 -0.63 -4.33
C ARG A 28 18.55 -1.17 -4.21
N VAL A 29 18.03 -1.71 -5.29
CA VAL A 29 16.67 -2.23 -5.38
C VAL A 29 16.68 -3.65 -5.95
N LYS A 30 15.69 -4.43 -5.58
CA LYS A 30 15.49 -5.74 -6.16
C LYS A 30 15.04 -5.57 -7.62
N ALA A 31 15.78 -6.13 -8.55
CA ALA A 31 15.49 -6.13 -9.98
C ALA A 31 15.11 -7.52 -10.45
N SER A 32 14.56 -7.64 -11.65
CA SER A 32 14.38 -8.94 -12.29
C SER A 32 15.73 -9.53 -12.71
N GLU A 33 15.88 -10.87 -12.65
CA GLU A 33 17.09 -11.56 -13.12
C GLU A 33 17.39 -11.32 -14.61
N GLU A 34 16.41 -10.85 -15.36
CA GLU A 34 16.58 -10.47 -16.78
C GLU A 34 17.27 -9.10 -16.94
N GLU A 35 17.22 -8.25 -15.91
CA GLU A 35 17.79 -6.89 -15.93
C GLU A 35 19.20 -6.86 -15.34
N GLU A 36 19.43 -7.60 -14.24
CA GLU A 36 20.72 -7.67 -13.55
C GLU A 36 21.05 -9.10 -13.11
N ALA A 37 22.29 -9.51 -13.32
CA ALA A 37 22.75 -10.89 -13.12
C ALA A 37 22.68 -11.36 -11.65
N ASP A 38 22.71 -10.43 -10.68
CA ASP A 38 22.61 -10.69 -9.25
C ASP A 38 21.21 -10.33 -8.69
N GLY A 39 20.29 -9.89 -9.55
CA GLY A 39 18.95 -9.50 -9.16
C GLY A 39 18.89 -8.18 -8.35
N ILE A 40 19.95 -7.35 -8.41
CA ILE A 40 20.05 -6.07 -7.70
C ILE A 40 20.44 -4.99 -8.68
N ALA A 41 19.65 -3.93 -8.79
CA ALA A 41 19.94 -2.74 -9.59
C ALA A 41 20.29 -1.55 -8.67
N GLU A 42 21.21 -0.69 -9.16
CA GLU A 42 21.49 0.62 -8.57
C GLU A 42 20.74 1.69 -9.37
N VAL A 43 19.77 2.33 -8.75
CA VAL A 43 18.88 3.32 -9.39
C VAL A 43 19.04 4.67 -8.70
N GLU A 44 19.10 5.74 -9.50
CA GLU A 44 19.16 7.11 -8.99
C GLU A 44 17.90 7.43 -8.18
N TRP A 45 18.04 8.18 -7.08
CA TRP A 45 17.00 8.48 -6.10
C TRP A 45 15.70 9.00 -6.72
N ASN A 46 15.79 10.06 -7.53
CA ASN A 46 14.60 10.66 -8.13
C ASN A 46 14.00 9.78 -9.23
N GLU A 47 14.82 8.99 -9.91
CA GLU A 47 14.36 8.00 -10.87
C GLU A 47 13.56 6.89 -10.17
N TYR A 48 14.07 6.37 -9.06
CA TYR A 48 13.36 5.37 -8.26
C TYR A 48 12.04 5.90 -7.72
N LEU A 49 12.06 7.10 -7.09
CA LEU A 49 10.83 7.75 -6.61
C LEU A 49 9.81 7.94 -7.74
N THR A 50 10.28 8.34 -8.93
CA THR A 50 9.43 8.50 -10.12
C THR A 50 8.82 7.16 -10.53
N GLY A 51 9.61 6.09 -10.49
CA GLY A 51 9.18 4.73 -10.81
C GLY A 51 8.13 4.19 -9.84
N VAL A 52 8.34 4.38 -8.53
CA VAL A 52 7.35 3.99 -7.51
C VAL A 52 6.06 4.79 -7.68
N LEU A 53 6.15 6.11 -7.85
CA LEU A 53 4.98 6.95 -8.06
C LEU A 53 4.19 6.55 -9.32
N ALA A 54 4.89 6.24 -10.41
CA ALA A 54 4.27 5.83 -11.68
C ALA A 54 3.64 4.43 -11.62
N LYS A 55 4.14 3.55 -10.74
CA LYS A 55 3.57 2.22 -10.47
C LYS A 55 2.23 2.32 -9.76
N ASP A 56 2.15 3.21 -8.78
CA ASP A 56 1.07 3.25 -7.82
C ASP A 56 -0.06 4.22 -8.19
N VAL A 57 0.25 5.27 -8.98
CA VAL A 57 -0.68 6.37 -9.25
C VAL A 57 -0.89 6.55 -10.76
N PRO A 58 -2.14 6.59 -11.25
CA PRO A 58 -2.43 6.81 -12.67
C PRO A 58 -1.90 8.14 -13.22
N ALA A 59 -1.48 8.16 -14.50
CA ALA A 59 -0.89 9.34 -15.14
C ALA A 59 -1.86 10.51 -15.36
N ASP A 60 -3.16 10.28 -15.33
CA ASP A 60 -4.21 11.29 -15.45
C ASP A 60 -4.56 11.96 -14.11
N THR A 61 -4.02 11.48 -12.99
CA THR A 61 -4.17 12.11 -11.67
C THR A 61 -3.78 13.58 -11.70
N GLU A 62 -4.54 14.43 -11.01
CA GLU A 62 -4.28 15.86 -10.90
C GLU A 62 -2.89 16.16 -10.32
N THR A 63 -2.26 17.25 -10.81
CA THR A 63 -0.86 17.58 -10.47
C THR A 63 -0.63 17.75 -8.97
N GLU A 64 -1.54 18.40 -8.25
CA GLU A 64 -1.39 18.60 -6.80
C GLU A 64 -1.57 17.29 -6.01
N ALA A 65 -2.42 16.38 -6.49
CA ALA A 65 -2.55 15.04 -5.93
C ALA A 65 -1.27 14.20 -6.17
N LEU A 66 -0.66 14.30 -7.36
CA LEU A 66 0.64 13.68 -7.63
C LEU A 66 1.76 14.20 -6.72
N LYS A 67 1.80 15.51 -6.45
CA LYS A 67 2.74 16.10 -5.50
C LYS A 67 2.52 15.56 -4.08
N ALA A 68 1.27 15.49 -3.63
CA ALA A 68 0.95 14.89 -2.33
C ALA A 68 1.42 13.44 -2.26
N GLN A 69 1.16 12.64 -3.29
CA GLN A 69 1.63 11.24 -3.38
C GLN A 69 3.17 11.15 -3.42
N ALA A 70 3.85 12.08 -4.10
CA ALA A 70 5.32 12.15 -4.13
C ALA A 70 5.91 12.30 -2.72
N VAL A 71 5.31 13.16 -1.87
CA VAL A 71 5.70 13.31 -0.46
C VAL A 71 5.46 12.02 0.32
N LEU A 72 4.31 11.33 0.11
CA LEU A 72 4.03 10.06 0.78
C LEU A 72 5.02 8.97 0.38
N VAL A 73 5.27 8.79 -0.92
CA VAL A 73 6.23 7.81 -1.45
C VAL A 73 7.63 8.06 -0.89
N ARG A 74 8.11 9.31 -0.94
CA ARG A 74 9.41 9.68 -0.39
C ARG A 74 9.49 9.38 1.11
N THR A 75 8.45 9.70 1.87
CA THR A 75 8.38 9.41 3.31
C THR A 75 8.42 7.91 3.59
N GLN A 76 7.67 7.11 2.83
CA GLN A 76 7.63 5.66 2.96
C GLN A 76 9.00 5.03 2.72
N ILE A 77 9.68 5.44 1.64
CA ILE A 77 11.00 4.93 1.28
C ILE A 77 12.04 5.36 2.32
N SER A 78 12.05 6.63 2.74
CA SER A 78 12.94 7.12 3.80
C SER A 78 12.73 6.37 5.12
N ARG A 79 11.48 6.05 5.46
CA ARG A 79 11.15 5.23 6.63
C ARG A 79 11.69 3.79 6.50
N ALA A 80 11.59 3.19 5.32
CA ALA A 80 12.12 1.86 5.06
C ALA A 80 13.65 1.83 5.22
N LEU A 81 14.36 2.79 4.63
CA LEU A 81 15.80 2.95 4.78
C LEU A 81 16.23 3.14 6.24
N GLN A 82 15.55 4.01 7.00
CA GLN A 82 15.83 4.23 8.42
C GLN A 82 15.68 2.95 9.25
N ARG A 83 14.61 2.17 9.01
CA ARG A 83 14.36 0.92 9.75
C ARG A 83 15.42 -0.14 9.48
N SER A 84 15.84 -0.28 8.23
CA SER A 84 16.88 -1.25 7.86
C SER A 84 18.23 -0.88 8.46
N THR A 85 18.61 0.40 8.44
CA THR A 85 19.85 0.88 9.07
C THR A 85 19.87 0.62 10.59
N GLN A 86 18.74 0.84 11.28
CA GLN A 86 18.62 0.57 12.71
C GLN A 86 18.69 -0.94 13.03
N ALA A 87 18.19 -1.81 12.17
CA ALA A 87 18.28 -3.25 12.33
C ALA A 87 19.74 -3.74 12.20
N GLU A 88 20.49 -3.21 11.23
CA GLU A 88 21.91 -3.54 11.02
C GLU A 88 22.82 -3.06 12.17
N GLU A 89 22.55 -1.90 12.76
CA GLU A 89 23.29 -1.40 13.92
C GLU A 89 23.15 -2.30 15.16
N THR A 90 22.03 -3.01 15.30
CA THR A 90 21.82 -3.99 16.38
C THR A 90 22.56 -5.31 16.16
N GLU A 91 22.96 -5.63 14.93
CA GLU A 91 23.69 -6.86 14.60
C GLU A 91 25.22 -6.72 14.55
N ASN A 92 25.80 -5.59 15.02
CA ASN A 92 27.26 -5.33 15.06
C ASN A 92 27.98 -5.35 13.69
N GLN A 93 27.32 -5.08 12.59
CA GLN A 93 27.98 -4.83 11.31
C GLN A 93 28.20 -3.32 11.15
N LYS A 94 29.41 -2.85 11.38
CA LYS A 94 29.84 -1.51 10.96
C LYS A 94 29.98 -1.52 9.45
N SER A 95 28.98 -1.03 8.75
CA SER A 95 29.07 -0.71 7.33
C SER A 95 30.05 0.47 7.16
N ASP A 96 31.00 0.31 6.27
CA ASP A 96 31.96 1.37 5.90
C ASP A 96 31.22 2.33 4.95
N ARG A 97 30.58 3.36 5.52
CA ARG A 97 29.74 4.32 4.79
C ARG A 97 30.60 5.27 3.94
N THR A 98 31.23 4.74 2.92
CA THR A 98 31.98 5.50 1.92
C THR A 98 31.31 5.35 0.57
N GLY A 99 30.30 6.17 0.27
CA GLY A 99 29.72 6.22 -1.06
C GLY A 99 28.30 6.83 -1.12
N ASN A 100 27.93 7.27 -2.31
CA ASN A 100 26.58 7.80 -2.62
C ASN A 100 25.55 6.71 -2.91
N VAL A 101 25.76 5.47 -2.45
CA VAL A 101 24.90 4.31 -2.67
C VAL A 101 24.40 3.78 -1.34
N SER A 102 23.12 3.46 -1.24
CA SER A 102 22.54 2.83 -0.06
C SER A 102 23.04 1.39 0.09
N ASP A 103 23.44 1.00 1.30
CA ASP A 103 23.78 -0.40 1.62
C ASP A 103 22.54 -1.30 1.70
N VAL A 104 21.37 -0.69 1.87
CA VAL A 104 20.07 -1.38 2.00
C VAL A 104 19.47 -1.67 0.64
N ILE A 105 19.04 -2.92 0.44
CA ILE A 105 18.27 -3.31 -0.74
C ILE A 105 16.78 -3.10 -0.44
N LEU A 106 16.13 -2.25 -1.23
CA LEU A 106 14.70 -1.99 -1.12
C LEU A 106 13.91 -3.00 -1.96
N GLU A 107 12.79 -3.46 -1.39
CA GLU A 107 11.86 -4.38 -2.05
C GLU A 107 10.51 -3.70 -2.39
N ILE A 108 10.50 -2.36 -2.50
CA ILE A 108 9.30 -1.63 -2.93
C ILE A 108 9.26 -1.64 -4.46
N ASP A 109 8.18 -2.18 -5.00
CA ASP A 109 7.97 -2.27 -6.44
C ASP A 109 7.98 -0.89 -7.11
N TYR A 110 8.60 -0.80 -8.28
CA TYR A 110 8.65 0.40 -9.11
C TYR A 110 8.57 0.02 -10.60
N LEU A 111 8.31 0.99 -11.44
CA LEU A 111 8.47 0.86 -12.90
C LEU A 111 9.82 1.44 -13.31
N SER A 112 10.67 0.64 -13.91
CA SER A 112 11.88 1.13 -14.59
C SER A 112 11.50 1.99 -15.80
N GLN A 113 12.41 2.83 -16.25
CA GLN A 113 12.18 3.64 -17.47
C GLN A 113 11.85 2.76 -18.68
N LYS A 114 12.50 1.59 -18.79
CA LYS A 114 12.24 0.62 -19.84
C LYS A 114 10.81 0.07 -19.76
N GLU A 115 10.37 -0.35 -18.58
CA GLU A 115 9.00 -0.84 -18.40
C GLU A 115 7.96 0.24 -18.69
N MET A 116 8.22 1.49 -18.31
CA MET A 116 7.35 2.62 -18.67
C MET A 116 7.28 2.82 -20.19
N GLN A 117 8.42 2.69 -20.91
CA GLN A 117 8.46 2.78 -22.36
C GLN A 117 7.71 1.64 -23.05
N ASP A 118 7.81 0.43 -22.51
CA ASP A 118 7.16 -0.75 -23.07
C ASP A 118 5.64 -0.76 -22.80
N GLN A 119 5.20 -0.20 -21.64
CA GLN A 119 3.80 -0.22 -21.23
C GLN A 119 2.98 0.98 -21.72
N TRP A 120 3.63 2.14 -21.94
CA TRP A 120 2.93 3.37 -22.34
C TRP A 120 3.00 3.62 -23.84
N PRO A 121 1.96 4.27 -24.43
CA PRO A 121 2.02 4.70 -25.80
C PRO A 121 3.26 5.58 -26.06
N ALA A 122 3.99 5.31 -27.13
CA ALA A 122 5.27 5.95 -27.41
C ALA A 122 5.16 7.49 -27.53
N ASP A 123 4.04 7.99 -28.01
CA ASP A 123 3.72 9.42 -28.13
C ASP A 123 3.35 10.07 -26.79
N GLU A 124 2.97 9.29 -25.78
CA GLU A 124 2.61 9.77 -24.44
C GLU A 124 3.73 9.60 -23.41
N TYR A 125 4.68 8.67 -23.65
CA TYR A 125 5.72 8.31 -22.68
C TYR A 125 6.40 9.53 -22.08
N LYS A 126 6.95 10.41 -22.94
CA LYS A 126 7.69 11.59 -22.50
C LYS A 126 6.84 12.50 -21.61
N LYS A 127 5.59 12.76 -22.01
CA LYS A 127 4.66 13.62 -21.27
C LYS A 127 4.30 13.04 -19.90
N ARG A 128 4.04 11.73 -19.85
CA ARG A 128 3.73 11.04 -18.61
C ARG A 128 4.91 11.01 -17.67
N TYR A 129 6.09 10.62 -18.16
CA TYR A 129 7.31 10.58 -17.37
C TYR A 129 7.67 11.96 -16.79
N GLU A 130 7.65 13.02 -17.60
CA GLU A 130 7.90 14.38 -17.13
C GLU A 130 6.89 14.84 -16.08
N LYS A 131 5.63 14.41 -16.18
CA LYS A 131 4.61 14.76 -15.20
C LYS A 131 4.90 14.18 -13.81
N TYR A 132 5.30 12.91 -13.74
CA TYR A 132 5.70 12.28 -12.48
C TYR A 132 6.98 12.88 -11.93
N ARG A 133 8.01 13.01 -12.79
CA ARG A 133 9.28 13.59 -12.40
C ARG A 133 9.13 15.01 -11.87
N ASN A 134 8.34 15.85 -12.52
CA ASN A 134 8.05 17.21 -12.05
C ASN A 134 7.35 17.23 -10.69
N ALA A 135 6.49 16.26 -10.37
CA ALA A 135 5.87 16.15 -9.05
C ALA A 135 6.90 15.81 -7.97
N ILE A 136 7.84 14.90 -8.26
CA ILE A 136 8.96 14.56 -7.37
C ILE A 136 9.88 15.77 -7.15
N GLU A 137 10.30 16.45 -8.22
CA GLU A 137 11.19 17.61 -8.15
C GLU A 137 10.52 18.82 -7.43
N ALA A 138 9.23 19.06 -7.68
CA ALA A 138 8.49 20.17 -7.07
C ALA A 138 8.28 20.00 -5.55
N THR A 139 8.45 18.78 -5.03
CA THR A 139 8.35 18.46 -3.61
C THR A 139 9.67 17.93 -3.05
N GLU A 140 10.77 18.34 -3.66
CA GLU A 140 12.11 17.92 -3.24
C GLU A 140 12.33 18.18 -1.73
N ASN A 141 12.89 17.19 -1.04
CA ASN A 141 13.16 17.22 0.41
C ASN A 141 11.92 17.33 1.32
N GLU A 142 10.70 17.25 0.78
CA GLU A 142 9.50 17.22 1.62
C GLU A 142 9.17 15.79 2.05
N VAL A 143 9.05 15.58 3.36
CA VAL A 143 8.67 14.30 4.00
C VAL A 143 7.79 14.56 5.22
N LEU A 144 7.08 13.54 5.68
CA LEU A 144 6.20 13.61 6.84
C LEU A 144 6.85 12.97 8.06
N PHE A 145 6.86 13.70 9.17
CA PHE A 145 7.33 13.21 10.47
C PHE A 145 6.17 13.15 11.47
N TYR A 146 6.27 12.18 12.36
CA TYR A 146 5.46 12.07 13.55
C TYR A 146 6.32 11.57 14.72
N ASN A 147 6.37 12.32 15.83
CA ASN A 147 7.22 12.01 16.99
C ASN A 147 8.69 11.75 16.60
N ASP A 148 9.26 12.67 15.81
CA ASP A 148 10.67 12.66 15.37
C ASP A 148 11.09 11.42 14.56
N THR A 149 10.13 10.68 14.01
CA THR A 149 10.35 9.57 13.08
C THR A 149 9.58 9.78 11.79
N TYR A 150 10.04 9.17 10.70
CA TYR A 150 9.27 9.19 9.45
C TYR A 150 7.88 8.58 9.67
N ALA A 151 6.84 9.32 9.31
CA ALA A 151 5.47 8.86 9.45
C ALA A 151 5.21 7.61 8.59
N TRP A 152 4.32 6.74 9.04
CA TRP A 152 3.72 5.74 8.15
C TRP A 152 2.66 6.40 7.30
N THR A 153 2.80 6.32 5.99
CA THR A 153 2.02 7.08 5.01
C THR A 153 1.26 6.14 4.05
N PRO A 154 0.31 5.33 4.53
CA PRO A 154 -0.48 4.48 3.65
C PRO A 154 -1.38 5.33 2.75
N PHE A 155 -1.64 4.83 1.54
CA PHE A 155 -2.60 5.40 0.62
C PHE A 155 -3.38 4.28 -0.07
N HIS A 156 -4.52 4.61 -0.64
CA HIS A 156 -5.39 3.67 -1.34
C HIS A 156 -6.05 4.39 -2.52
N GLN A 157 -6.49 3.63 -3.50
CA GLN A 157 -7.00 4.20 -4.74
C GLN A 157 -8.36 4.89 -4.55
N SER A 158 -9.25 4.29 -3.76
CA SER A 158 -10.55 4.87 -3.45
C SER A 158 -11.23 4.17 -2.25
N ASN A 159 -12.13 4.87 -1.60
CA ASN A 159 -12.93 4.36 -0.48
C ASN A 159 -14.44 4.61 -0.69
N THR A 160 -15.25 4.21 0.26
CA THR A 160 -16.72 4.34 0.21
C THR A 160 -17.24 5.71 0.67
N GLY A 161 -16.39 6.73 0.65
CA GLY A 161 -16.67 8.08 1.14
C GLY A 161 -16.12 8.35 2.53
N MET A 162 -15.45 7.37 3.16
CA MET A 162 -14.77 7.52 4.45
C MET A 162 -13.50 6.69 4.50
N SER A 163 -12.38 7.29 4.92
CA SER A 163 -11.15 6.55 5.20
C SER A 163 -11.26 5.82 6.55
N ARG A 164 -10.43 4.79 6.76
CA ARG A 164 -10.40 3.97 7.97
C ARG A 164 -9.39 4.48 9.00
N SER A 165 -9.64 4.23 10.27
CA SER A 165 -8.71 4.45 11.36
C SER A 165 -7.66 3.33 11.43
N ALA A 166 -6.38 3.68 11.57
CA ALA A 166 -5.33 2.69 11.79
C ALA A 166 -5.52 1.95 13.13
N GLU A 167 -6.05 2.62 14.15
CA GLU A 167 -6.32 2.00 15.45
C GLU A 167 -7.35 0.87 15.35
N GLU A 168 -8.45 1.08 14.60
CA GLU A 168 -9.46 0.06 14.39
C GLU A 168 -8.96 -1.11 13.53
N VAL A 169 -8.17 -0.82 12.49
CA VAL A 169 -7.69 -1.83 11.55
C VAL A 169 -6.55 -2.67 12.13
N LEU A 170 -5.59 -2.02 12.79
CA LEU A 170 -4.37 -2.66 13.30
C LEU A 170 -4.46 -3.07 14.77
N GLY A 171 -5.49 -2.60 15.49
CA GLY A 171 -5.59 -2.79 16.95
C GLY A 171 -4.46 -2.11 17.73
N SER A 172 -3.87 -1.05 17.18
CA SER A 172 -2.70 -0.35 17.72
C SER A 172 -2.87 1.16 17.68
N SER A 173 -2.47 1.84 18.73
CA SER A 173 -2.44 3.30 18.82
C SER A 173 -1.12 3.92 18.31
N GLU A 174 -0.28 3.15 17.62
CA GLU A 174 1.01 3.63 17.06
C GLU A 174 0.84 4.76 16.05
N PHE A 175 -0.25 4.75 15.27
CA PHE A 175 -0.52 5.71 14.19
C PHE A 175 -1.77 6.55 14.45
N PRO A 176 -1.84 7.36 15.53
CA PRO A 176 -3.05 8.05 15.94
C PRO A 176 -3.46 9.18 14.99
N TYR A 177 -2.61 9.54 14.04
CA TYR A 177 -2.87 10.53 13.00
C TYR A 177 -3.64 9.96 11.80
N ILE A 178 -3.65 8.63 11.61
CA ILE A 178 -4.45 7.96 10.58
C ILE A 178 -5.84 7.71 11.16
N LYS A 179 -6.74 8.63 10.87
CA LYS A 179 -8.11 8.66 11.41
C LYS A 179 -9.13 8.53 10.30
N VAL A 180 -10.35 8.22 10.72
CA VAL A 180 -11.52 8.32 9.84
C VAL A 180 -11.67 9.76 9.34
N LYS A 181 -11.79 9.92 8.03
CA LYS A 181 -12.02 11.19 7.33
C LYS A 181 -13.05 11.00 6.23
N GLU A 182 -13.88 12.01 6.03
CA GLU A 182 -14.79 12.05 4.90
C GLU A 182 -14.02 12.26 3.59
N CYS A 183 -14.36 11.46 2.58
CA CYS A 183 -13.81 11.48 1.23
C CYS A 183 -14.97 11.55 0.24
N PRO A 184 -15.68 12.70 0.14
CA PRO A 184 -16.92 12.77 -0.62
C PRO A 184 -16.74 12.52 -2.13
N ALA A 185 -15.59 12.88 -2.69
CA ALA A 185 -15.27 12.61 -4.10
C ALA A 185 -15.25 11.10 -4.42
N ASP A 186 -14.77 10.28 -3.49
CA ASP A 186 -14.76 8.83 -3.66
C ASP A 186 -16.18 8.24 -3.69
N LYS A 187 -17.09 8.80 -2.91
CA LYS A 187 -18.48 8.32 -2.83
C LYS A 187 -19.26 8.51 -4.14
N GLU A 188 -18.89 9.48 -4.96
CA GLU A 188 -19.56 9.81 -6.21
C GLU A 188 -19.07 8.97 -7.41
N SER A 189 -18.02 8.18 -7.25
CA SER A 189 -17.44 7.37 -8.32
C SER A 189 -18.23 6.05 -8.50
N GLU A 190 -18.87 5.88 -9.65
CA GLU A 190 -19.61 4.65 -10.02
C GLU A 190 -18.69 3.45 -10.27
N GLU A 191 -17.39 3.67 -10.54
CA GLU A 191 -16.42 2.62 -10.89
C GLU A 191 -15.95 1.78 -9.68
N GLN A 192 -16.44 2.09 -8.49
CA GLN A 192 -15.97 1.48 -7.23
C GLN A 192 -16.71 0.20 -6.85
N VAL A 193 -17.73 -0.21 -7.58
CA VAL A 193 -18.51 -1.40 -7.23
C VAL A 193 -18.01 -2.62 -8.00
N GLY A 194 -17.43 -3.57 -7.29
CA GLY A 194 -17.03 -4.87 -7.82
C GLY A 194 -18.06 -5.94 -7.49
N VAL A 195 -18.27 -6.90 -8.40
CA VAL A 195 -19.15 -8.06 -8.18
C VAL A 195 -18.38 -9.34 -8.47
N PHE A 196 -18.15 -10.13 -7.44
CA PHE A 196 -17.41 -11.39 -7.52
C PHE A 196 -18.31 -12.56 -7.14
N THR A 197 -18.13 -13.69 -7.78
CA THR A 197 -18.93 -14.90 -7.50
C THR A 197 -18.00 -16.09 -7.31
N PHE A 198 -18.08 -16.72 -6.14
CA PHE A 198 -17.29 -17.89 -5.79
C PHE A 198 -18.19 -19.07 -5.44
N SER A 199 -17.75 -20.30 -5.77
CA SER A 199 -18.31 -21.48 -5.13
C SER A 199 -17.81 -21.57 -3.68
N TYR A 200 -18.56 -22.26 -2.83
CA TYR A 200 -18.12 -22.45 -1.43
C TYR A 200 -16.80 -23.21 -1.33
N ASP A 201 -16.56 -24.16 -2.23
CA ASP A 201 -15.29 -24.90 -2.31
C ASP A 201 -14.11 -23.98 -2.68
N GLN A 202 -14.34 -23.00 -3.58
CA GLN A 202 -13.31 -22.02 -3.91
C GLN A 202 -12.93 -21.16 -2.71
N ILE A 203 -13.91 -20.73 -1.92
CA ILE A 203 -13.64 -19.97 -0.69
C ILE A 203 -12.90 -20.83 0.31
N GLN A 204 -13.36 -22.05 0.57
CA GLN A 204 -12.69 -22.97 1.49
C GLN A 204 -11.22 -23.19 1.09
N LYS A 205 -10.95 -23.40 -0.19
CA LYS A 205 -9.60 -23.59 -0.72
C LYS A 205 -8.73 -22.34 -0.58
N LYS A 206 -9.27 -21.16 -0.88
CA LYS A 206 -8.52 -19.88 -0.81
C LYS A 206 -8.27 -19.42 0.63
N CYS A 207 -9.22 -19.65 1.52
CA CYS A 207 -9.16 -19.26 2.93
C CYS A 207 -8.59 -20.35 3.85
N HIS A 208 -8.11 -21.47 3.32
CA HIS A 208 -7.70 -22.66 4.09
C HIS A 208 -6.67 -22.37 5.20
N HIS A 209 -5.85 -21.34 5.04
CA HIS A 209 -4.76 -21.02 5.96
C HIS A 209 -5.23 -20.40 7.30
N PHE A 210 -6.47 -19.90 7.36
CA PHE A 210 -7.05 -19.39 8.62
C PHE A 210 -8.38 -20.05 8.99
N LEU A 211 -9.00 -20.84 8.10
CA LEU A 211 -10.20 -21.59 8.44
C LEU A 211 -9.85 -22.74 9.40
N ALA A 212 -10.58 -22.83 10.51
CA ALA A 212 -10.48 -23.97 11.40
C ALA A 212 -10.91 -25.24 10.64
N ALA A 213 -10.19 -26.34 10.90
CA ALA A 213 -10.65 -27.64 10.41
C ALA A 213 -12.02 -27.95 11.06
N GLU A 214 -13.02 -28.20 10.23
CA GLU A 214 -14.33 -28.59 10.75
C GLU A 214 -14.21 -29.93 11.48
N THR A 215 -14.51 -29.90 12.78
CA THR A 215 -14.40 -31.07 13.66
C THR A 215 -15.66 -31.96 13.65
N ASP A 216 -16.77 -31.41 13.12
CA ASP A 216 -18.02 -32.15 12.97
C ASP A 216 -18.05 -32.87 11.62
N GLY A 217 -17.90 -34.19 11.64
CA GLY A 217 -17.79 -35.03 10.44
C GLY A 217 -19.00 -34.94 9.48
N GLU A 218 -20.20 -34.62 9.97
CA GLU A 218 -21.38 -34.39 9.13
C GLU A 218 -21.32 -33.05 8.38
N LYS A 219 -20.84 -31.99 9.03
CA LYS A 219 -20.65 -30.66 8.41
C LYS A 219 -19.47 -30.66 7.44
N ALA A 220 -18.38 -31.33 7.77
CA ALA A 220 -17.23 -31.47 6.87
C ALA A 220 -17.58 -32.19 5.56
N ALA A 221 -18.53 -33.14 5.62
CA ALA A 221 -19.03 -33.87 4.44
C ALA A 221 -20.06 -33.06 3.61
N ALA A 222 -20.79 -32.12 4.23
CA ALA A 222 -21.84 -31.32 3.56
C ALA A 222 -21.29 -30.08 2.82
N GLY A 223 -20.08 -29.62 3.19
CA GLY A 223 -19.48 -28.37 2.70
C GLY A 223 -20.21 -27.12 3.19
N TYR A 224 -19.69 -25.94 2.85
CA TYR A 224 -20.30 -24.66 3.19
C TYR A 224 -21.57 -24.37 2.39
N SER A 225 -22.46 -23.58 2.98
CA SER A 225 -23.65 -22.98 2.39
C SER A 225 -23.69 -21.48 2.67
N PHE A 226 -24.64 -20.75 2.08
CA PHE A 226 -24.76 -19.31 2.34
C PHE A 226 -24.95 -18.96 3.82
N LYS A 227 -25.60 -19.81 4.60
CA LYS A 227 -25.87 -19.63 6.04
C LYS A 227 -24.61 -19.67 6.91
N ASP A 228 -23.51 -20.21 6.37
CA ASP A 228 -22.24 -20.28 7.09
C ASP A 228 -21.43 -18.98 6.97
N PHE A 229 -21.93 -18.00 6.22
CA PHE A 229 -21.29 -16.70 6.02
C PHE A 229 -22.11 -15.59 6.67
N GLU A 230 -21.53 -14.90 7.65
CA GLU A 230 -22.19 -13.82 8.36
C GLU A 230 -21.20 -12.68 8.65
N ILE A 231 -21.56 -11.44 8.30
CA ILE A 231 -20.83 -10.26 8.74
C ILE A 231 -21.27 -9.93 10.16
N LEU A 232 -20.33 -9.96 11.09
CA LEU A 232 -20.57 -9.75 12.51
C LEU A 232 -20.41 -8.30 12.94
N GLU A 233 -19.44 -7.59 12.33
CA GLU A 233 -19.05 -6.25 12.75
C GLU A 233 -18.54 -5.44 11.56
N HIS A 234 -18.89 -4.16 11.52
CA HIS A 234 -18.27 -3.16 10.66
C HIS A 234 -17.45 -2.20 11.51
N ASP A 235 -16.35 -1.68 10.95
CA ASP A 235 -15.63 -0.57 11.56
C ASP A 235 -16.40 0.77 11.38
N SER A 236 -15.88 1.85 11.96
CA SER A 236 -16.52 3.16 11.91
C SER A 236 -16.62 3.78 10.51
N ALA A 237 -15.86 3.27 9.53
CA ALA A 237 -15.91 3.66 8.13
C ALA A 237 -16.80 2.75 7.27
N GLY A 238 -17.42 1.72 7.87
CA GLY A 238 -18.34 0.80 7.20
C GLY A 238 -17.69 -0.39 6.49
N TYR A 239 -16.39 -0.61 6.70
CA TYR A 239 -15.70 -1.81 6.22
C TYR A 239 -16.00 -3.00 7.14
N VAL A 240 -15.94 -4.21 6.60
CA VAL A 240 -16.14 -5.42 7.40
C VAL A 240 -14.97 -5.59 8.37
N GLY A 241 -15.24 -5.39 9.65
CA GLY A 241 -14.29 -5.61 10.73
C GLY A 241 -14.14 -7.09 11.05
N LYS A 242 -15.27 -7.78 11.25
CA LYS A 242 -15.30 -9.22 11.53
C LYS A 242 -16.40 -9.91 10.76
N LEU A 243 -16.11 -11.12 10.32
CA LEU A 243 -17.08 -12.03 9.71
C LEU A 243 -16.87 -13.45 10.24
N ARG A 244 -17.94 -14.24 10.15
CA ARG A 244 -17.93 -15.67 10.46
C ARG A 244 -18.06 -16.50 9.19
N ILE A 245 -17.25 -17.55 9.10
CA ILE A 245 -17.29 -18.58 8.05
C ILE A 245 -17.31 -19.94 8.75
N GLY A 246 -18.47 -20.60 8.78
CA GLY A 246 -18.66 -21.80 9.57
C GLY A 246 -18.39 -21.51 11.06
N GLU A 247 -17.41 -22.19 11.65
CA GLU A 247 -16.97 -21.99 13.02
C GLU A 247 -15.84 -20.95 13.17
N THR A 248 -15.30 -20.45 12.05
CA THR A 248 -14.17 -19.51 12.08
C THR A 248 -14.62 -18.07 12.06
N ILE A 249 -14.03 -17.24 12.95
CA ILE A 249 -14.14 -15.78 12.90
C ILE A 249 -12.82 -15.24 12.33
N CYS A 250 -12.90 -14.40 11.30
CA CYS A 250 -11.75 -13.72 10.71
C CYS A 250 -12.07 -12.24 10.46
N THR A 251 -11.05 -11.46 10.10
CA THR A 251 -11.24 -10.05 9.69
C THR A 251 -11.69 -9.94 8.24
N GLY A 252 -12.37 -8.85 7.90
CA GLY A 252 -12.71 -8.53 6.51
C GLY A 252 -11.47 -8.38 5.64
N ASP A 253 -10.36 -7.86 6.19
CA ASP A 253 -9.09 -7.73 5.47
C ASP A 253 -8.45 -9.10 5.18
N GLN A 254 -8.44 -10.04 6.15
CA GLN A 254 -7.99 -11.42 5.88
C GLN A 254 -8.80 -12.10 4.77
N PHE A 255 -10.12 -11.92 4.78
CA PHE A 255 -10.99 -12.47 3.76
C PHE A 255 -10.78 -11.80 2.40
N ARG A 256 -10.63 -10.46 2.36
CA ARG A 256 -10.28 -9.70 1.16
C ARG A 256 -9.01 -10.23 0.53
N ASP A 257 -7.95 -10.35 1.31
CA ASP A 257 -6.63 -10.76 0.83
C ASP A 257 -6.65 -12.20 0.30
N ALA A 258 -7.28 -13.13 1.00
CA ALA A 258 -7.40 -14.51 0.57
C ALA A 258 -8.15 -14.68 -0.77
N LEU A 259 -9.16 -13.85 -1.01
CA LEU A 259 -9.95 -13.88 -2.24
C LEU A 259 -9.45 -12.91 -3.31
N SER A 260 -8.44 -12.10 -3.02
CA SER A 260 -7.94 -11.02 -3.88
C SER A 260 -9.06 -10.03 -4.26
N LEU A 261 -9.90 -9.66 -3.28
CA LEU A 261 -10.92 -8.65 -3.47
C LEU A 261 -10.32 -7.24 -3.43
N PRO A 262 -10.88 -6.28 -4.16
CA PRO A 262 -10.34 -4.92 -4.18
C PRO A 262 -10.51 -4.19 -2.84
N SER A 263 -11.53 -4.54 -2.04
CA SER A 263 -11.84 -3.85 -0.79
C SER A 263 -12.41 -4.80 0.25
N SER A 264 -12.21 -4.52 1.53
CA SER A 264 -12.90 -5.14 2.65
C SER A 264 -14.24 -4.46 3.00
N SER A 265 -14.65 -3.44 2.25
CA SER A 265 -16.04 -2.97 2.25
C SER A 265 -16.85 -3.84 1.29
N PHE A 266 -17.54 -4.85 1.81
CA PHE A 266 -18.32 -5.77 1.00
C PHE A 266 -19.59 -6.25 1.70
N SER A 267 -20.49 -6.80 0.89
CA SER A 267 -21.69 -7.50 1.34
C SER A 267 -21.83 -8.84 0.62
N PHE A 268 -22.64 -9.73 1.19
CA PHE A 268 -22.93 -11.05 0.64
C PHE A 268 -24.33 -11.12 0.04
N ALA A 269 -24.47 -11.87 -1.05
CA ALA A 269 -25.76 -12.26 -1.60
C ALA A 269 -25.74 -13.74 -2.03
N GLU A 270 -26.82 -14.44 -1.81
CA GLU A 270 -26.96 -15.82 -2.25
C GLU A 270 -27.14 -15.90 -3.78
N SER A 271 -26.44 -16.82 -4.41
CA SER A 271 -26.51 -17.05 -5.87
C SER A 271 -26.51 -18.55 -6.18
N GLY A 272 -27.61 -19.22 -5.90
CA GLY A 272 -27.74 -20.67 -6.05
C GLY A 272 -26.74 -21.43 -5.18
N LYS A 273 -25.84 -22.21 -5.78
CA LYS A 273 -24.78 -22.94 -5.06
C LYS A 273 -23.48 -22.12 -4.92
N LYS A 274 -23.56 -20.79 -5.00
CA LYS A 274 -22.44 -19.88 -4.94
C LYS A 274 -22.77 -18.69 -4.04
N ILE A 275 -21.76 -18.02 -3.57
CA ILE A 275 -21.88 -16.73 -2.89
C ILE A 275 -21.45 -15.61 -3.84
N LYS A 276 -22.26 -14.56 -3.92
CA LYS A 276 -21.92 -13.31 -4.59
C LYS A 276 -21.40 -12.35 -3.54
N ILE A 277 -20.24 -11.75 -3.81
CA ILE A 277 -19.60 -10.72 -2.96
C ILE A 277 -19.64 -9.43 -3.75
N ILE A 278 -20.25 -8.40 -3.17
CA ILE A 278 -20.37 -7.07 -3.77
C ILE A 278 -19.44 -6.17 -2.96
N THR A 279 -18.38 -5.68 -3.59
CA THR A 279 -17.40 -4.81 -2.96
C THR A 279 -17.62 -3.36 -3.35
N ALA A 280 -17.20 -2.44 -2.48
CA ALA A 280 -17.15 -1.00 -2.79
C ALA A 280 -15.78 -0.43 -2.38
N GLY A 281 -15.24 0.47 -3.21
CA GLY A 281 -13.90 1.03 -3.06
C GLY A 281 -12.79 0.12 -3.56
N ASN A 282 -11.56 0.65 -3.57
CA ASN A 282 -10.35 -0.05 -4.00
C ASN A 282 -9.16 0.30 -3.08
N GLY A 283 -8.68 -0.72 -2.37
CA GLY A 283 -7.61 -0.63 -1.40
C GLY A 283 -8.05 -0.91 0.04
N HIS A 284 -7.13 -0.67 0.96
CA HIS A 284 -7.33 -0.95 2.41
C HIS A 284 -8.09 0.16 3.15
N GLY A 285 -8.33 1.31 2.53
CA GLY A 285 -9.10 2.42 3.08
C GLY A 285 -8.37 3.32 4.08
N MET A 286 -7.10 3.08 4.42
CA MET A 286 -6.34 3.92 5.36
C MET A 286 -5.50 4.98 4.65
N GLY A 287 -5.32 6.13 5.30
CA GLY A 287 -4.46 7.21 4.84
C GLY A 287 -5.07 8.06 3.74
N LEU A 288 -4.27 8.41 2.72
CA LEU A 288 -4.70 9.24 1.60
C LEU A 288 -5.53 8.42 0.61
N SER A 289 -6.58 9.04 0.08
CA SER A 289 -7.39 8.53 -1.03
C SER A 289 -7.12 9.35 -2.27
#